data_fa4c1752a10dbd1f40f4946649b4ab0e
#
_entry.id   fa4c1752a10dbd1f40f4946649b4ab0e
#
_cell.length_a   1.000
_cell.length_b   1.000
_cell.length_c   1.000
_cell.angle_alpha   90.00
_cell.angle_beta   90.00
_cell.angle_gamma   90.00
#
_symmetry.space_group_name_H-M   'P 1'
#
loop_
_entity.id
_entity.type
_entity.pdbx_description
1 polymer ?
#
loop_
_entity_poly.entity_id
_entity_poly.type
_entity_poly.pdbx_seq_one_letter_code
_entity_poly.pdbx_strand_id
1 'polypeptide(L)'
;MIPDDRTYTRNHEWVKLDEAVVQMGVTAPLLRRLGPLIALELPAAEDEMMRGVALGAVEGIRGIHQIMPPADATILEANTSLEWDLDALMEDPYKKGWLLKIKVHEPAHLRSLLVAEAYRQLCKELWGEEAKLG
;
A
#
# COMPACT_ATOMS: atom_id res chain seq x y z
N MET A 1 -13.34 2.43 -0.01
CA MET A 1 -13.62 1.04 -0.42
C MET A 1 -12.42 0.14 -0.18
N ILE A 2 -12.67 -1.12 0.12
CA ILE A 2 -11.63 -2.13 0.37
C ILE A 2 -11.93 -3.32 -0.54
N PRO A 3 -11.20 -3.47 -1.67
CA PRO A 3 -11.44 -4.57 -2.62
C PRO A 3 -11.25 -5.95 -2.00
N ASP A 4 -12.05 -6.92 -2.48
CA ASP A 4 -11.99 -8.29 -2.01
C ASP A 4 -10.96 -9.15 -2.76
N ASP A 5 -10.38 -8.64 -3.85
CA ASP A 5 -9.51 -9.38 -4.75
C ASP A 5 -8.02 -9.31 -4.39
N ARG A 6 -7.71 -8.82 -3.20
CA ARG A 6 -6.31 -8.66 -2.75
C ARG A 6 -6.22 -8.83 -1.24
N THR A 7 -4.98 -8.84 -0.74
CA THR A 7 -4.71 -8.97 0.69
C THR A 7 -4.08 -7.68 1.23
N TYR A 8 -3.96 -7.60 2.56
CA TYR A 8 -3.61 -6.35 3.22
C TYR A 8 -2.63 -6.58 4.37
N THR A 9 -1.74 -5.62 4.58
CA THR A 9 -0.90 -5.60 5.77
C THR A 9 -1.60 -4.83 6.88
N ARG A 10 -1.14 -5.02 8.12
CA ARG A 10 -1.64 -4.23 9.26
C ARG A 10 -1.17 -2.77 9.18
N ASN A 11 -0.23 -2.47 8.31
CA ASN A 11 0.30 -1.13 8.10
C ASN A 11 -0.35 -0.42 6.91
N HIS A 12 -1.50 -0.93 6.44
CA HIS A 12 -2.34 -0.29 5.42
C HIS A 12 -1.74 -0.28 4.00
N GLU A 13 -0.96 -1.32 3.68
CA GLU A 13 -0.60 -1.59 2.29
C GLU A 13 -1.48 -2.72 1.75
N TRP A 14 -1.89 -2.62 0.49
CA TRP A 14 -2.55 -3.73 -0.19
C TRP A 14 -1.55 -4.46 -1.06
N VAL A 15 -1.78 -5.75 -1.24
CA VAL A 15 -0.92 -6.64 -2.03
C VAL A 15 -1.80 -7.47 -2.95
N LYS A 16 -1.51 -7.43 -4.23
CA LYS A 16 -2.27 -8.17 -5.23
C LYS A 16 -1.34 -9.00 -6.11
N LEU A 17 -1.60 -10.30 -6.17
CA LEU A 17 -0.87 -11.18 -7.08
C LEU A 17 -1.47 -11.04 -8.47
N ASP A 18 -0.66 -10.68 -9.45
CA ASP A 18 -1.03 -10.54 -10.85
C ASP A 18 -0.07 -11.39 -11.68
N GLU A 19 -0.47 -12.62 -11.95
CA GLU A 19 0.38 -13.62 -12.56
C GLU A 19 1.65 -13.86 -11.72
N ALA A 20 2.84 -13.65 -12.30
CA ALA A 20 4.10 -13.84 -11.59
C ALA A 20 4.56 -12.58 -10.85
N VAL A 21 3.87 -11.47 -11.03
CA VAL A 21 4.25 -10.19 -10.44
C VAL A 21 3.29 -9.85 -9.31
N VAL A 22 3.85 -9.39 -8.19
CA VAL A 22 3.06 -8.91 -7.07
C VAL A 22 3.04 -7.40 -7.13
N GLN A 23 1.82 -6.81 -7.12
CA GLN A 23 1.65 -5.37 -7.02
C GLN A 23 1.34 -4.98 -5.59
N MET A 24 1.78 -3.80 -5.17
CA MET A 24 1.41 -3.26 -3.88
C MET A 24 1.14 -1.77 -3.96
N GLY A 25 0.36 -1.29 -3.00
CA GLY A 25 0.05 0.11 -2.86
C GLY A 25 -0.48 0.40 -1.46
N VAL A 26 -1.06 1.57 -1.26
CA VAL A 26 -1.65 1.98 0.01
C VAL A 26 -3.17 2.04 -0.12
N THR A 27 -3.86 1.89 1.00
CA THR A 27 -5.31 1.74 1.00
C THR A 27 -6.05 3.08 1.04
N ALA A 28 -7.29 3.09 0.56
CA ALA A 28 -8.14 4.27 0.62
C ALA A 28 -8.38 4.76 2.06
N PRO A 29 -8.67 3.88 3.04
CA PRO A 29 -8.82 4.35 4.43
C PRO A 29 -7.59 5.08 4.96
N LEU A 30 -6.38 4.60 4.64
CA LEU A 30 -5.17 5.31 5.03
C LEU A 30 -5.11 6.69 4.41
N LEU A 31 -5.33 6.78 3.09
CA LEU A 31 -5.27 8.06 2.39
C LEU A 31 -6.29 9.05 2.93
N ARG A 32 -7.46 8.56 3.30
CA ARG A 32 -8.48 9.41 3.93
C ARG A 32 -7.99 9.99 5.25
N ARG A 33 -7.27 9.19 6.05
CA ARG A 33 -6.72 9.65 7.32
C ARG A 33 -5.62 10.69 7.14
N LEU A 34 -4.84 10.59 6.07
CA LEU A 34 -3.78 11.55 5.79
C LEU A 34 -4.31 12.88 5.24
N GLY A 35 -5.51 12.88 4.67
CA GLY A 35 -6.08 14.07 4.03
C GLY A 35 -5.41 14.38 2.70
N PRO A 36 -5.60 15.59 2.16
CA PRO A 36 -4.97 15.96 0.89
C PRO A 36 -3.48 15.67 0.89
N LEU A 37 -3.01 15.00 -0.16
CA LEU A 37 -1.62 14.58 -0.23
C LEU A 37 -0.69 15.73 -0.62
N ILE A 38 0.49 15.72 -0.01
CA ILE A 38 1.53 16.72 -0.21
C ILE A 38 2.72 16.13 -0.97
N ALA A 39 3.11 14.89 -0.65
CA ALA A 39 4.30 14.29 -1.22
C ALA A 39 4.22 12.76 -1.18
N LEU A 40 4.90 12.14 -2.13
CA LEU A 40 5.10 10.70 -2.18
C LEU A 40 6.55 10.44 -2.52
N GLU A 41 7.19 9.58 -1.74
CA GLU A 41 8.57 9.17 -1.99
C GLU A 41 8.58 7.65 -2.16
N LEU A 42 9.02 7.20 -3.34
CA LEU A 42 9.11 5.78 -3.68
C LEU A 42 10.57 5.36 -3.82
N PRO A 43 10.88 4.09 -3.52
CA PRO A 43 12.22 3.55 -3.78
C PRO A 43 12.44 3.35 -5.28
N ALA A 44 13.67 3.03 -5.66
CA ALA A 44 14.03 2.80 -7.05
C ALA A 44 13.81 1.34 -7.45
N ALA A 45 13.60 1.11 -8.75
CA ALA A 45 13.62 -0.23 -9.31
C ALA A 45 14.98 -0.87 -9.01
N GLU A 46 14.98 -2.18 -8.83
CA GLU A 46 16.13 -3.02 -8.49
C GLU A 46 16.60 -2.92 -7.04
N ASP A 47 16.08 -1.96 -6.25
CA ASP A 47 16.34 -1.92 -4.82
C ASP A 47 15.75 -3.15 -4.12
N GLU A 48 16.38 -3.55 -3.01
CA GLU A 48 15.89 -4.64 -2.19
C GLU A 48 15.01 -4.12 -1.08
N MET A 49 13.92 -4.85 -0.81
CA MET A 49 13.00 -4.58 0.29
C MET A 49 13.28 -5.56 1.40
N MET A 50 13.34 -5.08 2.64
CA MET A 50 13.52 -5.93 3.82
C MET A 50 12.41 -5.65 4.82
N ARG A 51 11.80 -6.69 5.34
CA ARG A 51 10.77 -6.55 6.38
C ARG A 51 11.31 -5.73 7.55
N GLY A 52 10.48 -4.83 8.05
CA GLY A 52 10.85 -3.96 9.16
C GLY A 52 11.62 -2.72 8.78
N VAL A 53 12.00 -2.56 7.52
CA VAL A 53 12.73 -1.39 7.03
C VAL A 53 11.84 -0.60 6.08
N ALA A 54 11.50 0.64 6.45
CA ALA A 54 10.67 1.51 5.61
C ALA A 54 11.32 1.72 4.24
N LEU A 55 10.50 1.69 3.19
CA LEU A 55 11.00 1.80 1.83
C LEU A 55 10.59 3.10 1.14
N GLY A 56 9.71 3.85 1.75
CA GLY A 56 9.23 5.12 1.22
C GLY A 56 8.23 5.73 2.15
N ALA A 57 7.57 6.80 1.70
CA ALA A 57 6.61 7.50 2.53
C ALA A 57 5.55 8.21 1.69
N VAL A 58 4.35 8.33 2.24
CA VAL A 58 3.30 9.17 1.70
C VAL A 58 2.93 10.20 2.75
N GLU A 59 2.90 11.46 2.36
CA GLU A 59 2.61 12.57 3.26
C GLU A 59 1.34 13.29 2.84
N GLY A 60 0.44 13.48 3.81
CA GLY A 60 -0.73 14.33 3.66
C GLY A 60 -0.69 15.45 4.69
N ILE A 61 -1.67 16.34 4.65
CA ILE A 61 -1.70 17.48 5.58
C ILE A 61 -1.88 17.07 7.03
N ARG A 62 -2.33 15.84 7.29
CA ARG A 62 -2.54 15.34 8.66
C ARG A 62 -1.43 14.43 9.17
N GLY A 63 -0.45 14.11 8.37
CA GLY A 63 0.66 13.28 8.83
C GLY A 63 1.43 12.60 7.71
N ILE A 64 2.42 11.83 8.13
CA ILE A 64 3.28 11.07 7.24
C ILE A 64 3.11 9.59 7.56
N HIS A 65 2.97 8.76 6.52
CA HIS A 65 2.90 7.32 6.66
C HIS A 65 4.10 6.68 5.98
N GLN A 66 4.89 5.92 6.76
CA GLN A 66 6.01 5.17 6.18
C GLN A 66 5.48 3.90 5.52
N ILE A 67 5.88 3.69 4.26
CA ILE A 67 5.49 2.50 3.51
C ILE A 67 6.42 1.37 3.90
N MET A 68 5.83 0.27 4.37
CA MET A 68 6.58 -0.89 4.87
C MET A 68 6.43 -2.07 3.91
N PRO A 69 7.50 -2.85 3.72
CA PRO A 69 7.42 -4.04 2.87
C PRO A 69 6.54 -5.12 3.46
N PRO A 70 5.69 -5.78 2.65
CA PRO A 70 4.89 -6.92 3.13
C PRO A 70 5.73 -8.19 3.30
N ALA A 71 6.89 -8.24 2.66
CA ALA A 71 7.81 -9.36 2.67
C ALA A 71 9.16 -8.90 2.11
N ASP A 72 10.20 -9.70 2.30
CA ASP A 72 11.47 -9.45 1.62
C ASP A 72 11.27 -9.66 0.12
N ALA A 73 11.73 -8.72 -0.68
CA ALA A 73 11.47 -8.72 -2.11
C ALA A 73 12.47 -7.86 -2.86
N THR A 74 12.49 -8.03 -4.18
CA THR A 74 13.22 -7.14 -5.08
C THR A 74 12.19 -6.26 -5.79
N ILE A 75 12.46 -4.97 -5.89
CA ILE A 75 11.57 -4.03 -6.58
C ILE A 75 11.81 -4.18 -8.08
N LEU A 76 10.77 -4.56 -8.81
CA LEU A 76 10.84 -4.68 -10.27
C LEU A 76 10.53 -3.35 -10.95
N GLU A 77 9.56 -2.62 -10.42
CA GLU A 77 9.13 -1.35 -11.00
C GLU A 77 8.51 -0.47 -9.91
N ALA A 78 8.83 0.82 -9.93
CA ALA A 78 8.19 1.83 -9.09
C ALA A 78 7.38 2.76 -9.97
N ASN A 79 6.16 3.09 -9.55
CA ASN A 79 5.25 3.96 -10.30
C ASN A 79 5.60 5.43 -10.00
N THR A 80 6.77 5.85 -10.43
CA THR A 80 7.32 7.14 -10.08
C THR A 80 6.52 8.33 -10.60
N SER A 81 5.71 8.12 -11.66
CA SER A 81 4.85 9.20 -12.16
C SER A 81 3.87 9.69 -11.11
N LEU A 82 3.51 8.85 -10.13
CA LEU A 82 2.60 9.26 -9.05
C LEU A 82 3.21 10.33 -8.16
N GLU A 83 4.54 10.42 -8.09
CA GLU A 83 5.20 11.47 -7.31
C GLU A 83 4.89 12.87 -7.85
N TRP A 84 4.48 12.93 -9.11
CA TRP A 84 4.11 14.17 -9.80
C TRP A 84 2.61 14.26 -10.07
N ASP A 85 1.85 13.24 -9.69
CA ASP A 85 0.40 13.18 -9.91
C ASP A 85 -0.27 12.52 -8.70
N LEU A 86 -0.27 13.23 -7.60
CA LEU A 86 -0.83 12.73 -6.34
C LEU A 86 -2.35 12.54 -6.44
N ASP A 87 -3.02 13.28 -7.33
CA ASP A 87 -4.46 13.12 -7.52
C ASP A 87 -4.80 11.73 -8.05
N ALA A 88 -3.97 11.16 -8.92
CA ALA A 88 -4.19 9.81 -9.42
C ALA A 88 -4.14 8.78 -8.28
N LEU A 89 -3.22 8.97 -7.32
CA LEU A 89 -3.13 8.10 -6.15
C LEU A 89 -4.38 8.25 -5.27
N MET A 90 -4.82 9.48 -5.03
CA MET A 90 -5.98 9.72 -4.17
C MET A 90 -7.28 9.21 -4.79
N GLU A 91 -7.44 9.38 -6.09
CA GLU A 91 -8.67 9.01 -6.79
C GLU A 91 -8.80 7.52 -7.02
N ASP A 92 -7.68 6.83 -7.24
CA ASP A 92 -7.70 5.43 -7.66
C ASP A 92 -6.52 4.65 -7.04
N PRO A 93 -6.48 4.50 -5.71
CA PRO A 93 -5.34 3.89 -5.04
C PRO A 93 -5.11 2.42 -5.36
N TYR A 94 -6.13 1.73 -5.91
CA TYR A 94 -6.07 0.29 -6.13
C TYR A 94 -5.75 -0.11 -7.57
N LYS A 95 -5.74 0.83 -8.50
CA LYS A 95 -5.42 0.58 -9.92
C LYS A 95 -4.34 1.53 -10.39
N LYS A 96 -4.71 2.75 -10.82
CA LYS A 96 -3.72 3.73 -11.27
C LYS A 96 -2.71 4.07 -10.19
N GLY A 97 -3.13 3.99 -8.94
CA GLY A 97 -2.32 4.31 -7.78
C GLY A 97 -1.43 3.17 -7.27
N TRP A 98 -1.22 2.11 -8.05
CA TRP A 98 -0.25 1.10 -7.64
C TRP A 98 1.12 1.75 -7.43
N LEU A 99 1.81 1.37 -6.36
CA LEU A 99 3.09 1.99 -6.02
C LEU A 99 4.27 1.19 -6.54
N LEU A 100 4.27 -0.11 -6.35
CA LEU A 100 5.41 -0.98 -6.69
C LEU A 100 4.94 -2.29 -7.30
N LYS A 101 5.75 -2.81 -8.22
CA LYS A 101 5.69 -4.20 -8.67
C LYS A 101 6.92 -4.87 -8.12
N ILE A 102 6.74 -6.00 -7.43
CA ILE A 102 7.81 -6.64 -6.68
C ILE A 102 7.88 -8.13 -6.97
N LYS A 103 9.09 -8.69 -6.78
CA LYS A 103 9.33 -10.12 -6.79
C LYS A 103 9.63 -10.55 -5.35
N VAL A 104 8.70 -11.25 -4.75
CA VAL A 104 8.82 -11.70 -3.35
C VAL A 104 9.77 -12.89 -3.29
N HIS A 105 10.73 -12.85 -2.35
CA HIS A 105 11.74 -13.91 -2.22
C HIS A 105 11.13 -15.20 -1.68
N GLU A 106 10.24 -15.08 -0.70
CA GLU A 106 9.56 -16.21 -0.07
C GLU A 106 8.06 -16.00 -0.14
N PRO A 107 7.38 -16.48 -1.21
CA PRO A 107 5.93 -16.26 -1.34
C PRO A 107 5.11 -16.72 -0.15
N ALA A 108 5.60 -17.71 0.60
CA ALA A 108 4.90 -18.18 1.80
C ALA A 108 4.72 -17.07 2.85
N HIS A 109 5.58 -16.06 2.87
CA HIS A 109 5.47 -14.95 3.81
C HIS A 109 4.20 -14.10 3.55
N LEU A 110 3.63 -14.18 2.35
CA LEU A 110 2.40 -13.46 2.04
C LEU A 110 1.15 -14.13 2.64
N ARG A 111 1.26 -15.36 3.14
CA ARG A 111 0.11 -16.09 3.69
C ARG A 111 -0.42 -15.50 5.00
N SER A 112 0.40 -14.73 5.71
CA SER A 112 0.00 -14.11 6.96
C SER A 112 -0.74 -12.78 6.77
N LEU A 113 -0.85 -12.30 5.53
CA LEU A 113 -1.54 -11.05 5.25
C LEU A 113 -3.04 -11.19 5.46
N LEU A 114 -3.69 -10.06 5.73
CA LEU A 114 -5.11 -10.03 6.04
C LEU A 114 -5.94 -10.14 4.76
N VAL A 115 -7.00 -10.95 4.79
CA VAL A 115 -8.03 -10.88 3.76
C VAL A 115 -8.83 -9.59 3.95
N ALA A 116 -9.59 -9.19 2.93
CA ALA A 116 -10.30 -7.91 2.95
C ALA A 116 -11.19 -7.73 4.18
N GLU A 117 -11.96 -8.77 4.55
CA GLU A 117 -12.85 -8.67 5.71
C GLU A 117 -12.09 -8.43 7.01
N ALA A 118 -10.96 -9.12 7.19
CA ALA A 118 -10.13 -8.92 8.37
C ALA A 118 -9.54 -7.51 8.40
N TYR A 119 -9.16 -7.00 7.23
CA TYR A 119 -8.65 -5.63 7.15
C TYR A 119 -9.74 -4.60 7.44
N ARG A 120 -10.97 -4.81 6.92
CA ARG A 120 -12.10 -3.94 7.26
C ARG A 120 -12.33 -3.89 8.77
N GLN A 121 -12.23 -5.06 9.42
CA GLN A 121 -12.39 -5.13 10.87
C GLN A 121 -11.28 -4.35 11.59
N LEU A 122 -10.04 -4.46 11.11
CA LEU A 122 -8.92 -3.71 11.65
C LEU A 122 -9.18 -2.20 11.54
N CYS A 123 -9.61 -1.73 10.38
CA CYS A 123 -9.92 -0.31 10.17
C CYS A 123 -11.03 0.16 11.11
N LYS A 124 -12.04 -0.67 11.31
CA LYS A 124 -13.14 -0.35 12.22
C LYS A 124 -12.64 -0.22 13.65
N GLU A 125 -11.74 -1.10 14.07
CA GLU A 125 -11.17 -1.04 15.42
C GLU A 125 -10.31 0.20 15.61
N LEU A 126 -9.55 0.60 14.56
CA LEU A 126 -8.68 1.76 14.65
C LEU A 126 -9.42 3.08 14.51
N TRP A 127 -10.42 3.15 13.62
CA TRP A 127 -11.03 4.42 13.22
C TRP A 127 -12.55 4.46 13.36
N GLY A 128 -13.16 3.37 13.83
CA GLY A 128 -14.60 3.31 14.06
C GLY A 128 -15.41 3.42 12.77
N GLU A 129 -16.56 4.08 12.86
CA GLU A 129 -17.49 4.18 11.74
C GLU A 129 -16.91 4.93 10.52
N GLU A 130 -15.89 5.77 10.72
CA GLU A 130 -15.26 6.49 9.61
C GLU A 130 -14.68 5.54 8.57
N ALA A 131 -14.20 4.37 8.97
CA ALA A 131 -13.61 3.42 8.05
C ALA A 131 -14.59 2.92 7.01
N LYS A 132 -15.89 2.91 7.32
CA LYS A 132 -16.94 2.47 6.40
C LYS A 132 -17.15 3.41 5.25
N LEU A 133 -16.74 4.65 5.39
CA LEU A 133 -16.88 5.68 4.36
C LEU A 133 -15.71 5.69 3.39
N GLY A 134 -14.68 4.96 3.72
CA GLY A 134 -13.50 4.81 2.86
C GLY A 134 -13.63 3.75 1.75
#